data_094b8ab5c2df7ade36d1861e688636dd
#
_entry.id   094b8ab5c2df7ade36d1861e688636dd
#
_cell.length_a   1.000
_cell.length_b   1.000
_cell.length_c   1.000
_cell.angle_alpha   90.00
_cell.angle_beta   90.00
_cell.angle_gamma   90.00
#
_symmetry.space_group_name_H-M   'P 1'
#
loop_
_entity.id
_entity.type
_entity.pdbx_description
1 polymer ?
#
loop_
_entity_poly.entity_id
_entity_poly.type
_entity_poly.pdbx_seq_one_letter_code
_entity_poly.pdbx_strand_id
1 'polypeptide(L)'
;FKYQNGATIHSQCRHQPGTHRQVNELLVGTKGKVNITNKGVIDIEDHDGNIIHTYDGRKDESPYQIEHNRLFKSIRDGGHLNDTEYGAKSTMSAILGRMATYSGKLVTWDEAMNANDNMIPENPSWDSNPPVMPDKNGMYKIPVPGEYKIS
;
A
#
# COMPACT_ATOMS: atom_id res chain seq x y z
N PHE A 1 -6.32 -2.81 9.34
CA PHE A 1 -7.48 -2.93 8.44
C PHE A 1 -8.29 -4.15 8.82
N LYS A 2 -9.61 -4.02 8.81
CA LYS A 2 -10.54 -5.12 9.01
C LYS A 2 -11.47 -5.19 7.81
N TYR A 3 -11.57 -6.35 7.19
CA TYR A 3 -12.42 -6.61 6.01
C TYR A 3 -13.75 -7.22 6.41
N GLN A 4 -14.76 -7.09 5.55
CA GLN A 4 -16.11 -7.64 5.77
C GLN A 4 -16.12 -9.15 5.96
N ASN A 5 -15.23 -9.88 5.31
CA ASN A 5 -15.08 -11.34 5.45
C ASN A 5 -14.36 -11.78 6.75
N GLY A 6 -14.01 -10.82 7.63
CA GLY A 6 -13.33 -11.07 8.90
C GLY A 6 -11.81 -11.09 8.83
N ALA A 7 -11.22 -11.02 7.62
CA ALA A 7 -9.76 -10.91 7.50
C ALA A 7 -9.26 -9.60 8.11
N THR A 8 -8.08 -9.65 8.71
CA THR A 8 -7.41 -8.46 9.27
C THR A 8 -6.00 -8.33 8.73
N ILE A 9 -5.59 -7.09 8.46
CA ILE A 9 -4.22 -6.76 8.09
C ILE A 9 -3.66 -5.78 9.11
N HIS A 10 -2.49 -6.11 9.64
CA HIS A 10 -1.65 -5.20 10.42
C HIS A 10 -0.55 -4.67 9.51
N SER A 11 -0.61 -3.39 9.19
CA SER A 11 0.40 -2.72 8.37
C SER A 11 1.27 -1.84 9.25
N GLN A 12 2.59 -1.99 9.10
CA GLN A 12 3.57 -1.21 9.85
C GLN A 12 4.59 -0.65 8.87
N CYS A 13 4.92 0.62 9.03
CA CYS A 13 5.97 1.27 8.25
C CYS A 13 6.82 2.17 9.14
N ARG A 14 8.13 2.12 8.95
CA ARG A 14 9.07 2.99 9.65
C ARG A 14 10.29 3.27 8.78
N HIS A 15 10.61 4.54 8.65
CA HIS A 15 11.84 5.03 8.03
C HIS A 15 12.66 5.81 9.06
N GLN A 16 13.41 5.08 9.90
CA GLN A 16 14.24 5.67 10.94
C GLN A 16 15.65 5.10 10.86
N PRO A 17 16.69 5.92 10.68
CA PRO A 17 18.07 5.47 10.67
C PRO A 17 18.46 4.72 11.96
N GLY A 18 19.33 3.72 11.84
CA GLY A 18 19.85 2.97 12.98
C GLY A 18 18.88 1.97 13.61
N THR A 19 17.71 1.72 12.97
CA THR A 19 16.74 0.75 13.48
C THR A 19 16.72 -0.55 12.67
N HIS A 20 16.14 -1.61 13.24
CA HIS A 20 15.95 -2.89 12.55
C HIS A 20 15.20 -2.68 11.22
N ARG A 21 15.75 -3.25 10.16
CA ARG A 21 15.17 -3.19 8.81
C ARG A 21 14.54 -4.53 8.45
N GLN A 22 13.27 -4.48 8.11
CA GLN A 22 12.53 -5.64 7.62
C GLN A 22 11.53 -5.18 6.55
N VAL A 23 11.42 -5.97 5.48
CA VAL A 23 10.39 -5.81 4.44
C VAL A 23 9.87 -7.21 4.16
N ASN A 24 8.66 -7.48 4.60
CA ASN A 24 7.98 -8.76 4.38
C ASN A 24 6.47 -8.63 4.57
N GLU A 25 5.74 -9.57 4.00
CA GLU A 25 4.33 -9.81 4.25
C GLU A 25 4.17 -11.19 4.90
N LEU A 26 3.53 -11.24 6.07
CA LEU A 26 3.17 -12.47 6.75
C LEU A 26 1.67 -12.73 6.59
N LEU A 27 1.33 -13.79 5.90
CA LEU A 27 -0.05 -14.28 5.81
C LEU A 27 -0.22 -15.47 6.76
N VAL A 28 -1.26 -15.41 7.58
CA VAL A 28 -1.61 -16.50 8.50
C VAL A 28 -3.04 -16.96 8.19
N GLY A 29 -3.15 -18.21 7.80
CA GLY A 29 -4.41 -18.87 7.51
C GLY A 29 -4.75 -19.98 8.51
N THR A 30 -5.88 -20.63 8.30
CA THR A 30 -6.32 -21.74 9.18
C THR A 30 -5.48 -23.02 9.07
N LYS A 31 -4.70 -23.16 8.00
CA LYS A 31 -3.90 -24.36 7.72
C LYS A 31 -2.39 -24.14 7.78
N GLY A 32 -1.96 -22.89 7.97
CA GLY A 32 -0.54 -22.57 7.98
C GLY A 32 -0.27 -21.08 7.75
N LYS A 33 0.97 -20.77 7.45
CA LYS A 33 1.45 -19.40 7.25
C LYS A 33 2.40 -19.31 6.05
N VAL A 34 2.49 -18.10 5.50
CA VAL A 34 3.41 -17.76 4.41
C VAL A 34 4.14 -16.48 4.79
N ASN A 35 5.45 -16.50 4.71
CA ASN A 35 6.27 -15.30 4.88
C ASN A 35 6.86 -14.91 3.52
N ILE A 36 6.35 -13.84 2.93
CA ILE A 36 6.81 -13.30 1.66
C ILE A 36 7.89 -12.28 1.96
N THR A 37 9.08 -12.50 1.41
CA THR A 37 10.23 -11.61 1.59
C THR A 37 10.73 -11.12 0.23
N ASN A 38 11.50 -10.04 0.24
CA ASN A 38 12.17 -9.54 -0.96
C ASN A 38 13.34 -10.42 -1.45
N LYS A 39 13.57 -11.57 -0.83
CA LYS A 39 14.63 -12.53 -1.23
C LYS A 39 14.21 -13.44 -2.39
N GLY A 40 12.94 -13.38 -2.80
CA GLY A 40 12.41 -14.15 -3.93
C GLY A 40 12.16 -15.64 -3.67
N VAL A 41 12.44 -16.13 -2.45
CA VAL A 41 12.08 -17.49 -2.02
C VAL A 41 10.97 -17.37 -0.98
N ILE A 42 9.90 -18.12 -1.18
CA ILE A 42 8.71 -18.10 -0.34
C ILE A 42 8.40 -19.51 0.14
N ASP A 43 8.40 -19.69 1.44
CA ASP A 43 8.03 -20.96 2.07
C ASP A 43 6.60 -20.88 2.62
N ILE A 44 5.83 -21.92 2.34
CA ILE A 44 4.53 -22.19 2.97
C ILE A 44 4.79 -23.23 4.07
N GLU A 45 4.46 -22.85 5.28
CA GLU A 45 4.65 -23.69 6.47
C GLU A 45 3.30 -24.08 7.08
N ASP A 46 3.19 -25.29 7.66
CA ASP A 46 2.08 -25.61 8.55
C ASP A 46 2.22 -24.91 9.91
N HIS A 47 1.26 -25.12 10.82
CA HIS A 47 1.32 -24.51 12.16
C HIS A 47 2.38 -25.15 13.08
N ASP A 48 2.88 -26.33 12.73
CA ASP A 48 3.96 -27.02 13.43
C ASP A 48 5.34 -26.58 12.96
N GLY A 49 5.40 -25.75 11.90
CA GLY A 49 6.62 -25.21 11.32
C GLY A 49 7.26 -26.09 10.23
N ASN A 50 6.55 -27.12 9.77
CA ASN A 50 7.04 -27.92 8.66
C ASN A 50 6.80 -27.20 7.34
N ILE A 51 7.81 -27.17 6.46
CA ILE A 51 7.67 -26.61 5.11
C ILE A 51 6.82 -27.55 4.27
N ILE A 52 5.65 -27.05 3.82
CA ILE A 52 4.73 -27.77 2.93
C ILE A 52 5.11 -27.57 1.47
N HIS A 53 5.55 -26.34 1.14
CA HIS A 53 5.88 -25.95 -0.22
C HIS A 53 6.89 -24.80 -0.22
N THR A 54 7.84 -24.85 -1.16
CA THR A 54 8.77 -23.75 -1.41
C THR A 54 8.59 -23.27 -2.83
N TYR A 55 8.42 -21.97 -3.01
CA TYR A 55 8.42 -21.30 -4.30
C TYR A 55 9.70 -20.49 -4.46
N ASP A 56 10.42 -20.71 -5.57
CA ASP A 56 11.64 -19.98 -5.90
C ASP A 56 11.38 -19.01 -7.08
N GLY A 57 10.99 -17.80 -6.75
CA GLY A 57 10.72 -16.72 -7.70
C GLY A 57 11.95 -15.97 -8.21
N ARG A 58 13.18 -16.38 -7.81
CA ARG A 58 14.41 -15.71 -8.27
C ARG A 58 14.68 -15.86 -9.76
N LYS A 59 14.01 -16.84 -10.39
CA LYS A 59 14.09 -17.10 -11.83
C LYS A 59 12.92 -16.53 -12.62
N ASP A 60 11.97 -15.90 -11.94
CA ASP A 60 10.82 -15.31 -12.60
C ASP A 60 11.23 -14.11 -13.44
N GLU A 61 10.47 -13.89 -14.49
CA GLU A 61 10.57 -12.65 -15.26
C GLU A 61 10.22 -11.45 -14.37
N SER A 62 10.89 -10.34 -14.60
CA SER A 62 10.60 -9.10 -13.87
C SER A 62 9.11 -8.74 -13.98
N PRO A 63 8.42 -8.41 -12.86
CA PRO A 63 7.02 -8.00 -12.88
C PRO A 63 6.77 -6.79 -13.79
N TYR A 64 7.72 -5.88 -13.90
CA TYR A 64 7.67 -4.74 -14.82
C TYR A 64 7.68 -5.20 -16.28
N GLN A 65 8.45 -6.24 -16.63
CA GLN A 65 8.46 -6.79 -17.98
C GLN A 65 7.14 -7.51 -18.29
N ILE A 66 6.61 -8.26 -17.34
CA ILE A 66 5.31 -8.94 -17.47
C ILE A 66 4.20 -7.92 -17.72
N GLU A 67 4.19 -6.81 -16.95
CA GLU A 67 3.23 -5.72 -17.12
C GLU A 67 3.28 -5.14 -18.54
N HIS A 68 4.46 -4.80 -19.04
CA HIS A 68 4.64 -4.28 -20.39
C HIS A 68 4.25 -5.30 -21.47
N ASN A 69 4.62 -6.57 -21.30
CA ASN A 69 4.25 -7.64 -22.22
C ASN A 69 2.72 -7.78 -22.32
N ARG A 70 2.03 -7.70 -21.17
CA ARG A 70 0.57 -7.74 -21.09
C ARG A 70 -0.09 -6.56 -21.79
N LEU A 71 0.41 -5.35 -21.55
CA LEU A 71 -0.08 -4.13 -22.19
C LEU A 71 0.10 -4.20 -23.71
N PHE A 72 1.30 -4.47 -24.20
CA PHE A 72 1.57 -4.53 -25.64
C PHE A 72 0.82 -5.67 -26.32
N LYS A 73 0.66 -6.81 -25.66
CA LYS A 73 -0.18 -7.88 -26.19
C LYS A 73 -1.63 -7.43 -26.35
N SER A 74 -2.20 -6.78 -25.31
CA SER A 74 -3.57 -6.26 -25.38
C SER A 74 -3.75 -5.27 -26.54
N ILE A 75 -2.81 -4.35 -26.73
CA ILE A 75 -2.86 -3.37 -27.83
C ILE A 75 -2.84 -4.09 -29.20
N ARG A 76 -1.96 -5.07 -29.40
CA ARG A 76 -1.84 -5.81 -30.66
C ARG A 76 -3.08 -6.66 -30.99
N ASP A 77 -3.70 -7.23 -29.94
CA ASP A 77 -4.88 -8.08 -30.09
C ASP A 77 -6.20 -7.26 -30.15
N GLY A 78 -6.13 -5.93 -30.10
CA GLY A 78 -7.30 -5.05 -30.07
C GLY A 78 -8.08 -5.13 -28.76
N GLY A 79 -7.45 -5.64 -27.71
CA GLY A 79 -8.05 -5.72 -26.36
C GLY A 79 -7.99 -4.39 -25.62
N HIS A 80 -8.73 -4.34 -24.50
CA HIS A 80 -8.74 -3.18 -23.61
C HIS A 80 -8.34 -3.61 -22.21
N LEU A 81 -7.11 -3.28 -21.78
CA LEU A 81 -6.71 -3.34 -20.37
C LEU A 81 -7.10 -2.02 -19.70
N ASN A 82 -7.89 -2.11 -18.67
CA ASN A 82 -8.25 -0.95 -17.85
C ASN A 82 -8.18 -1.33 -16.37
N ASP A 83 -7.07 -1.01 -15.76
CA ASP A 83 -6.81 -1.24 -14.34
C ASP A 83 -7.05 0.02 -13.50
N THR A 84 -7.70 1.06 -14.04
CA THR A 84 -7.90 2.37 -13.38
C THR A 84 -8.64 2.23 -12.05
N GLU A 85 -9.77 1.51 -12.05
CA GLU A 85 -10.55 1.32 -10.81
C GLU A 85 -9.77 0.50 -9.77
N TYR A 86 -9.10 -0.55 -10.21
CA TYR A 86 -8.25 -1.35 -9.34
C TYR A 86 -7.12 -0.53 -8.73
N GLY A 87 -6.39 0.22 -9.56
CA GLY A 87 -5.30 1.10 -9.13
C GLY A 87 -5.78 2.20 -8.17
N ALA A 88 -6.92 2.83 -8.47
CA ALA A 88 -7.51 3.84 -7.61
C ALA A 88 -7.89 3.29 -6.23
N LYS A 89 -8.57 2.14 -6.17
CA LYS A 89 -8.93 1.48 -4.89
C LYS A 89 -7.72 1.02 -4.10
N SER A 90 -6.71 0.48 -4.78
CA SER A 90 -5.45 0.07 -4.14
C SER A 90 -4.73 1.28 -3.52
N THR A 91 -4.63 2.39 -4.25
CA THR A 91 -4.07 3.64 -3.75
C THR A 91 -4.87 4.18 -2.58
N MET A 92 -6.21 4.18 -2.69
CA MET A 92 -7.09 4.62 -1.61
C MET A 92 -6.93 3.79 -0.34
N SER A 93 -6.65 2.49 -0.45
CA SER A 93 -6.35 1.65 0.72
C SER A 93 -5.11 2.14 1.48
N ALA A 94 -4.06 2.58 0.78
CA ALA A 94 -2.88 3.16 1.40
C ALA A 94 -3.18 4.52 2.04
N ILE A 95 -3.98 5.37 1.37
CA ILE A 95 -4.42 6.66 1.89
C ILE A 95 -5.26 6.48 3.16
N LEU A 96 -6.20 5.54 3.18
CA LEU A 96 -6.99 5.17 4.35
C LEU A 96 -6.10 4.80 5.54
N GLY A 97 -5.04 4.01 5.31
CA GLY A 97 -4.06 3.68 6.34
C GLY A 97 -3.34 4.91 6.90
N ARG A 98 -2.96 5.85 6.04
CA ARG A 98 -2.39 7.14 6.43
C ARG A 98 -3.39 7.95 7.26
N MET A 99 -4.64 8.08 6.81
CA MET A 99 -5.69 8.82 7.52
C MET A 99 -5.91 8.26 8.93
N ALA A 100 -6.02 6.94 9.05
CA ALA A 100 -6.18 6.27 10.34
C ALA A 100 -4.96 6.50 11.26
N THR A 101 -3.75 6.37 10.73
CA THR A 101 -2.51 6.55 11.49
C THR A 101 -2.33 7.99 11.95
N TYR A 102 -2.59 8.97 11.08
CA TYR A 102 -2.40 10.39 11.39
C TYR A 102 -3.46 10.92 12.35
N SER A 103 -4.71 10.48 12.18
CA SER A 103 -5.80 10.89 13.08
C SER A 103 -5.84 10.14 14.40
N GLY A 104 -5.29 8.92 14.46
CA GLY A 104 -5.44 8.01 15.59
C GLY A 104 -6.86 7.50 15.76
N LYS A 105 -7.70 7.57 14.72
CA LYS A 105 -9.11 7.19 14.73
C LYS A 105 -9.37 5.93 13.93
N LEU A 106 -10.50 5.28 14.24
CA LEU A 106 -11.11 4.34 13.31
C LEU A 106 -11.68 5.15 12.15
N VAL A 107 -11.28 4.79 10.92
CA VAL A 107 -11.74 5.43 9.68
C VAL A 107 -12.33 4.35 8.80
N THR A 108 -13.58 4.51 8.40
CA THR A 108 -14.23 3.61 7.46
C THR A 108 -13.85 3.93 6.02
N TRP A 109 -14.08 2.98 5.11
CA TRP A 109 -13.87 3.19 3.69
C TRP A 109 -14.72 4.35 3.15
N ASP A 110 -15.99 4.39 3.55
CA ASP A 110 -16.92 5.43 3.08
C ASP A 110 -16.54 6.82 3.61
N GLU A 111 -16.11 6.94 4.86
CA GLU A 111 -15.57 8.19 5.39
C GLU A 111 -14.34 8.65 4.61
N ALA A 112 -13.42 7.74 4.32
CA ALA A 112 -12.21 8.07 3.56
C ALA A 112 -12.54 8.49 2.12
N MET A 113 -13.49 7.81 1.46
CA MET A 113 -13.92 8.13 0.09
C MET A 113 -14.67 9.45 -0.01
N ASN A 114 -15.36 9.86 1.05
CA ASN A 114 -16.12 11.12 1.10
C ASN A 114 -15.34 12.27 1.76
N ALA A 115 -14.12 12.00 2.25
CA ALA A 115 -13.27 13.04 2.80
C ALA A 115 -12.85 14.03 1.71
N ASN A 116 -12.86 15.31 2.04
CA ASN A 116 -12.41 16.39 1.17
C ASN A 116 -10.90 16.70 1.39
N ASP A 117 -10.09 15.67 1.65
CA ASP A 117 -8.64 15.79 1.83
C ASP A 117 -7.94 16.00 0.47
N ASN A 118 -8.21 17.16 -0.11
CA ASN A 118 -7.71 17.52 -1.44
C ASN A 118 -6.24 17.95 -1.36
N MET A 119 -5.37 17.14 -1.94
CA MET A 119 -3.92 17.39 -2.03
C MET A 119 -3.52 18.03 -3.38
N ILE A 120 -4.49 18.44 -4.18
CA ILE A 120 -4.27 19.09 -5.47
C ILE A 120 -4.46 20.60 -5.29
N PRO A 121 -3.58 21.48 -5.81
CA PRO A 121 -3.82 22.91 -5.83
C PRO A 121 -5.13 23.26 -6.58
N GLU A 122 -5.87 24.28 -6.14
CA GLU A 122 -7.12 24.71 -6.80
C GLU A 122 -6.92 25.04 -8.30
N ASN A 123 -5.78 25.62 -8.62
CA ASN A 123 -5.39 25.93 -10.00
C ASN A 123 -4.03 25.29 -10.30
N PRO A 124 -3.99 24.02 -10.73
CA PRO A 124 -2.75 23.34 -11.00
C PRO A 124 -1.94 24.01 -12.12
N SER A 125 -0.72 24.41 -11.84
CA SER A 125 0.26 24.94 -12.80
C SER A 125 1.65 24.57 -12.34
N TRP A 126 2.67 24.80 -13.20
CA TRP A 126 4.06 24.54 -12.83
C TRP A 126 4.55 25.42 -11.67
N ASP A 127 3.93 26.56 -11.45
CA ASP A 127 4.28 27.55 -10.41
C ASP A 127 3.33 27.51 -9.20
N SER A 128 2.36 26.58 -9.18
CA SER A 128 1.41 26.45 -8.07
C SER A 128 2.09 25.93 -6.82
N ASN A 129 1.82 26.57 -5.69
CA ASN A 129 2.20 26.02 -4.40
C ASN A 129 1.35 24.79 -4.07
N PRO A 130 1.93 23.74 -3.49
CA PRO A 130 1.14 22.64 -2.96
C PRO A 130 0.24 23.09 -1.81
N PRO A 131 -0.88 22.42 -1.53
CA PRO A 131 -1.81 22.78 -0.46
C PRO A 131 -1.16 22.83 0.93
N VAL A 132 -0.11 22.05 1.13
CA VAL A 132 0.68 22.04 2.37
C VAL A 132 2.10 22.46 2.07
N MET A 133 2.53 23.53 2.71
CA MET A 133 3.88 24.08 2.57
C MET A 133 4.73 23.75 3.82
N PRO A 134 6.04 23.55 3.65
CA PRO A 134 6.96 23.46 4.79
C PRO A 134 7.08 24.82 5.50
N ASP A 135 7.51 24.79 6.74
CA ASP A 135 7.86 25.99 7.50
C ASP A 135 9.15 26.65 6.96
N LYS A 136 9.55 27.77 7.57
CA LYS A 136 10.79 28.52 7.21
C LYS A 136 12.09 27.70 7.33
N ASN A 137 12.06 26.56 8.02
CA ASN A 137 13.20 25.65 8.17
C ASN A 137 13.09 24.45 7.19
N GLY A 138 12.11 24.44 6.30
CA GLY A 138 11.85 23.35 5.37
C GLY A 138 11.16 22.14 5.99
N MET A 139 10.57 22.27 7.17
CA MET A 139 9.94 21.18 7.90
C MET A 139 8.42 21.21 7.74
N TYR A 140 7.83 20.05 7.45
CA TYR A 140 6.39 19.88 7.46
C TYR A 140 5.88 19.60 8.86
N LYS A 141 4.66 20.06 9.16
CA LYS A 141 4.00 19.79 10.43
C LYS A 141 3.79 18.26 10.57
N ILE A 142 4.28 17.70 11.67
CA ILE A 142 4.08 16.29 11.98
C ILE A 142 2.64 16.12 12.49
N PRO A 143 1.85 15.21 11.90
CA PRO A 143 0.50 14.89 12.41
C PRO A 143 0.58 14.34 13.84
N VAL A 144 -0.34 14.79 14.69
CA VAL A 144 -0.48 14.31 16.06
C VAL A 144 -1.79 13.52 16.16
N PRO A 145 -1.74 12.22 16.46
CA PRO A 145 -2.94 11.40 16.61
C PRO A 145 -3.87 12.00 17.69
N GLY A 146 -5.16 12.08 17.37
CA GLY A 146 -6.16 12.75 18.21
C GLY A 146 -6.38 14.24 17.89
N GLU A 147 -5.39 14.93 17.34
CA GLU A 147 -5.48 16.35 16.93
C GLU A 147 -5.68 16.51 15.41
N TYR A 148 -5.12 15.60 14.63
CA TYR A 148 -5.25 15.62 13.17
C TYR A 148 -6.71 15.40 12.74
N LYS A 149 -7.23 16.31 11.92
CA LYS A 149 -8.59 16.23 11.38
C LYS A 149 -8.54 15.69 9.96
N ILE A 150 -9.36 14.71 9.70
CA ILE A 150 -9.72 14.29 8.35
C ILE A 150 -10.77 15.30 7.90
N SER A 151 -10.49 16.03 6.84
CA SER A 151 -11.36 17.09 6.30
C SER A 151 -12.30 16.56 5.22
#